data_2e636883700f9354329333df04aecf00
#
_entry.id   2e636883700f9354329333df04aecf00
#
_cell.length_a   1.000
_cell.length_b   1.000
_cell.length_c   1.000
_cell.angle_alpha   90.00
_cell.angle_beta   90.00
_cell.angle_gamma   90.00
#
_symmetry.space_group_name_H-M   'P 1'
#
loop_
_entity.id
_entity.type
_entity.pdbx_description
1 polymer ?
#
loop_
_entity_poly.entity_id
_entity_poly.type
_entity_poly.pdbx_seq_one_letter_code
_entity_poly.pdbx_strand_id
1 'polypeptide(L)'
;MDQHDVVVIGSGAFGSSAAFHLARSGHSVALVDKAGIASQTSPRAAGLSGQLRRSEVMMRLARRAVQKIERFTEETGQPLEFFQPGSMNIARLPRHAEMLLKAVPWGKQFGLDVDLITPEEARELMPFLHTKGVLAVSHMRSDVYLEPAQLPMGYALASQKLGATLLPHTRVTGIVTESGAVIRVLTDKGEIRTRTVVDAAGAWVRLIAHLAGVRVPLVPMRHQLMITTALPGISTRQPIVRVLDVNVYVRPARGGLMLGGYEADPLAYDGAALSGHFQIEDLELDLSVLRRLADSVYEQFPVFRGVALQEHRGGLPTMTMDGEHIVGPAPGVKGLFLLGGCNVGGFSIAPALGEQVAEWIVSGRPSEDLSRMSPERFPAVLPEAALLDKCRGRYAHYYDPPPVLPVAY
;
A
#
# COMPACT_ATOMS: atom_id res chain seq x y z
N MET A 1 9.52 9.83 -32.36
CA MET A 1 10.01 9.01 -31.22
C MET A 1 10.05 9.90 -30.01
N ASP A 2 9.22 9.58 -29.03
CA ASP A 2 9.19 10.37 -27.80
C ASP A 2 10.43 10.05 -26.95
N GLN A 3 11.01 11.08 -26.33
CA GLN A 3 12.16 10.95 -25.45
C GLN A 3 11.84 11.61 -24.12
N HIS A 4 12.11 10.88 -23.03
CA HIS A 4 11.93 11.34 -21.65
C HIS A 4 13.15 10.96 -20.81
N ASP A 5 13.46 11.76 -19.80
CA ASP A 5 14.52 11.43 -18.83
C ASP A 5 14.15 10.17 -18.04
N VAL A 6 12.87 10.06 -17.64
CA VAL A 6 12.35 8.92 -16.87
C VAL A 6 11.02 8.44 -17.44
N VAL A 7 10.88 7.12 -17.57
CA VAL A 7 9.60 6.46 -17.81
C VAL A 7 9.16 5.77 -16.51
N VAL A 8 8.00 6.14 -16.01
CA VAL A 8 7.36 5.50 -14.86
C VAL A 8 6.26 4.57 -15.37
N ILE A 9 6.34 3.29 -15.06
CA ILE A 9 5.40 2.26 -15.50
C ILE A 9 4.42 1.93 -14.37
N GLY A 10 3.13 2.20 -14.58
CA GLY A 10 2.06 2.06 -13.60
C GLY A 10 1.71 3.38 -12.94
N SER A 11 0.45 3.79 -13.07
CA SER A 11 -0.10 5.04 -12.51
C SER A 11 -0.86 4.83 -11.19
N GLY A 12 -0.58 3.75 -10.47
CA GLY A 12 -1.07 3.53 -9.11
C GLY A 12 -0.43 4.51 -8.11
N ALA A 13 -0.70 4.31 -6.82
CA ALA A 13 -0.24 5.21 -5.77
C ALA A 13 1.28 5.42 -5.79
N PHE A 14 2.07 4.37 -5.98
CA PHE A 14 3.53 4.45 -6.06
C PHE A 14 4.00 5.22 -7.29
N GLY A 15 3.55 4.83 -8.47
CA GLY A 15 4.05 5.42 -9.71
C GLY A 15 3.60 6.86 -9.89
N SER A 16 2.36 7.21 -9.56
CA SER A 16 1.90 8.60 -9.63
C SER A 16 2.67 9.51 -8.67
N SER A 17 2.97 9.04 -7.45
CA SER A 17 3.79 9.78 -6.50
C SER A 17 5.22 9.96 -7.03
N ALA A 18 5.86 8.90 -7.54
CA ALA A 18 7.20 8.99 -8.12
C ALA A 18 7.24 9.96 -9.32
N ALA A 19 6.26 9.86 -10.24
CA ALA A 19 6.15 10.74 -11.40
C ALA A 19 6.02 12.22 -10.99
N PHE A 20 5.21 12.52 -9.97
CA PHE A 20 5.07 13.88 -9.45
C PHE A 20 6.40 14.41 -8.90
N HIS A 21 7.08 13.65 -8.06
CA HIS A 21 8.34 14.11 -7.44
C HIS A 21 9.47 14.25 -8.47
N LEU A 22 9.54 13.38 -9.48
CA LEU A 22 10.47 13.51 -10.60
C LEU A 22 10.18 14.75 -11.46
N ALA A 23 8.91 14.96 -11.83
CA ALA A 23 8.52 16.13 -12.61
C ALA A 23 8.79 17.44 -11.81
N ARG A 24 8.51 17.43 -10.50
CA ARG A 24 8.84 18.57 -9.61
C ARG A 24 10.34 18.89 -9.53
N SER A 25 11.18 17.88 -9.71
CA SER A 25 12.64 18.08 -9.76
C SER A 25 13.16 18.50 -11.15
N GLY A 26 12.27 18.75 -12.12
CA GLY A 26 12.60 19.25 -13.44
C GLY A 26 12.91 18.18 -14.49
N HIS A 27 12.67 16.89 -14.19
CA HIS A 27 12.84 15.81 -15.18
C HIS A 27 11.64 15.74 -16.11
N SER A 28 11.91 15.45 -17.39
CA SER A 28 10.86 15.07 -18.32
C SER A 28 10.41 13.62 -18.02
N VAL A 29 9.13 13.45 -17.69
CA VAL A 29 8.58 12.16 -17.24
C VAL A 29 7.48 11.70 -18.17
N ALA A 30 7.52 10.42 -18.59
CA ALA A 30 6.36 9.72 -19.14
C ALA A 30 5.78 8.78 -18.08
N LEU A 31 4.52 8.98 -17.69
CA LEU A 31 3.77 8.08 -16.82
C LEU A 31 2.89 7.18 -17.68
N VAL A 32 3.26 5.91 -17.79
CA VAL A 32 2.65 4.93 -18.70
C VAL A 32 1.77 3.96 -17.90
N ASP A 33 0.54 3.74 -18.34
CA ASP A 33 -0.34 2.74 -17.76
C ASP A 33 -1.09 1.96 -18.85
N LYS A 34 -1.19 0.64 -18.67
CA LYS A 34 -1.94 -0.24 -19.58
C LYS A 34 -3.45 0.01 -19.57
N ALA A 35 -3.94 0.63 -18.51
CA ALA A 35 -5.34 0.98 -18.29
C ALA A 35 -5.51 2.51 -18.14
N GLY A 36 -6.66 2.97 -17.64
CA GLY A 36 -6.84 4.36 -17.26
C GLY A 36 -5.93 4.75 -16.09
N ILE A 37 -5.60 6.04 -16.01
CA ILE A 37 -4.79 6.57 -14.90
C ILE A 37 -5.46 6.24 -13.56
N ALA A 38 -4.68 5.72 -12.62
CA ALA A 38 -5.10 5.37 -11.26
C ALA A 38 -6.32 4.43 -11.19
N SER A 39 -6.54 3.54 -12.17
CA SER A 39 -7.79 2.78 -12.30
C SER A 39 -7.75 1.36 -11.69
N GLN A 40 -6.58 0.82 -11.35
CA GLN A 40 -6.43 -0.57 -10.94
C GLN A 40 -6.62 -0.78 -9.42
N THR A 41 -5.66 -1.33 -8.69
CA THR A 41 -5.78 -1.69 -7.26
C THR A 41 -5.91 -0.45 -6.36
N SER A 42 -5.17 0.63 -6.62
CA SER A 42 -5.08 1.79 -5.71
C SER A 42 -6.42 2.44 -5.37
N PRO A 43 -7.35 2.71 -6.32
CA PRO A 43 -8.65 3.30 -6.00
C PRO A 43 -9.59 2.35 -5.25
N ARG A 44 -9.24 1.08 -5.15
CA ARG A 44 -10.03 0.05 -4.45
C ARG A 44 -9.52 -0.23 -3.03
N ALA A 45 -8.45 0.46 -2.60
CA ALA A 45 -7.88 0.32 -1.27
C ALA A 45 -8.85 0.80 -0.16
N ALA A 46 -8.53 0.47 1.09
CA ALA A 46 -9.28 0.96 2.25
C ALA A 46 -9.03 2.44 2.55
N GLY A 47 -8.01 3.05 1.95
CA GLY A 47 -7.66 4.45 2.15
C GLY A 47 -7.10 4.78 3.54
N LEU A 48 -6.52 3.81 4.23
CA LEU A 48 -5.97 3.98 5.58
C LEU A 48 -4.49 4.41 5.50
N SER A 49 -4.09 5.38 6.31
CA SER A 49 -2.69 5.75 6.49
C SER A 49 -2.35 5.80 7.98
N GLY A 50 -1.62 4.78 8.45
CA GLY A 50 -1.22 4.63 9.85
C GLY A 50 0.29 4.81 10.01
N GLN A 51 0.71 5.33 11.17
CA GLN A 51 2.10 5.74 11.43
C GLN A 51 2.85 4.79 12.35
N LEU A 52 2.18 4.14 13.30
CA LEU A 52 2.83 3.19 14.20
C LEU A 52 3.24 1.93 13.40
N ARG A 53 4.54 1.75 13.18
CA ARG A 53 5.14 0.68 12.37
C ARG A 53 6.17 -0.12 13.15
N ARG A 54 6.61 -1.25 12.56
CA ARG A 54 7.51 -2.23 13.22
C ARG A 54 8.99 -1.87 13.13
N SER A 55 9.38 -0.89 12.32
CA SER A 55 10.76 -0.43 12.20
C SER A 55 10.84 1.08 12.18
N GLU A 56 11.98 1.62 12.60
CA GLU A 56 12.22 3.07 12.64
C GLU A 56 12.06 3.72 11.27
N VAL A 57 12.70 3.18 10.24
CA VAL A 57 12.60 3.72 8.89
C VAL A 57 11.14 3.72 8.39
N MET A 58 10.38 2.66 8.68
CA MET A 58 8.98 2.61 8.31
C MET A 58 8.12 3.61 9.10
N MET A 59 8.44 3.91 10.37
CA MET A 59 7.76 4.96 11.13
C MET A 59 8.05 6.34 10.56
N ARG A 60 9.31 6.64 10.23
CA ARG A 60 9.69 7.91 9.59
C ARG A 60 8.99 8.10 8.25
N LEU A 61 9.02 7.08 7.38
CA LEU A 61 8.34 7.12 6.09
C LEU A 61 6.81 7.26 6.24
N ALA A 62 6.19 6.54 7.18
CA ALA A 62 4.75 6.63 7.41
C ALA A 62 4.33 8.00 7.95
N ARG A 63 5.12 8.58 8.88
CA ARG A 63 4.92 9.95 9.35
C ARG A 63 5.05 10.95 8.22
N ARG A 64 6.10 10.83 7.38
CA ARG A 64 6.31 11.68 6.20
C ARG A 64 5.15 11.55 5.21
N ALA A 65 4.63 10.34 5.01
CA ALA A 65 3.47 10.12 4.13
C ALA A 65 2.21 10.83 4.65
N VAL A 66 1.94 10.80 5.96
CA VAL A 66 0.82 11.52 6.56
C VAL A 66 1.02 13.03 6.41
N GLN A 67 2.21 13.56 6.70
CA GLN A 67 2.51 14.98 6.49
C GLN A 67 2.30 15.43 5.04
N LYS A 68 2.63 14.58 4.07
CA LYS A 68 2.36 14.86 2.64
C LYS A 68 0.86 14.82 2.32
N ILE A 69 0.09 13.97 2.97
CA ILE A 69 -1.38 13.96 2.83
C ILE A 69 -1.96 15.26 3.40
N GLU A 70 -1.52 15.68 4.59
CA GLU A 70 -1.95 16.93 5.23
C GLU A 70 -1.66 18.16 4.36
N ARG A 71 -0.52 18.18 3.70
CA ARG A 71 -0.07 19.27 2.83
C ARG A 71 -0.31 19.02 1.34
N PHE A 72 -1.12 18.03 1.01
CA PHE A 72 -1.26 17.55 -0.38
C PHE A 72 -1.68 18.66 -1.35
N THR A 73 -2.70 19.43 -0.98
CA THR A 73 -3.22 20.53 -1.82
C THR A 73 -2.18 21.64 -1.97
N GLU A 74 -1.44 21.95 -0.91
CA GLU A 74 -0.36 22.93 -0.95
C GLU A 74 0.78 22.48 -1.88
N GLU A 75 1.19 21.21 -1.79
CA GLU A 75 2.33 20.69 -2.57
C GLU A 75 1.98 20.42 -4.04
N THR A 76 0.76 19.99 -4.32
CA THR A 76 0.35 19.47 -5.65
C THR A 76 -0.57 20.43 -6.42
N GLY A 77 -1.22 21.36 -5.73
CA GLY A 77 -2.30 22.16 -6.31
C GLY A 77 -3.54 21.33 -6.71
N GLN A 78 -3.67 20.11 -6.19
CA GLN A 78 -4.82 19.23 -6.40
C GLN A 78 -5.61 19.07 -5.11
N PRO A 79 -6.94 19.02 -5.14
CA PRO A 79 -7.74 18.78 -3.96
C PRO A 79 -7.53 17.35 -3.45
N LEU A 80 -7.52 17.19 -2.13
CA LEU A 80 -7.56 15.90 -1.46
C LEU A 80 -8.42 16.02 -0.20
N GLU A 81 -9.51 15.27 -0.16
CA GLU A 81 -10.32 15.16 1.04
C GLU A 81 -9.77 14.02 1.91
N PHE A 82 -9.36 14.34 3.12
CA PHE A 82 -8.92 13.36 4.12
C PHE A 82 -9.52 13.68 5.49
N PHE A 83 -9.58 12.66 6.33
CA PHE A 83 -10.08 12.76 7.71
C PHE A 83 -9.01 12.26 8.66
N GLN A 84 -8.80 12.97 9.77
CA GLN A 84 -7.78 12.67 10.78
C GLN A 84 -8.41 12.36 12.15
N PRO A 85 -9.26 11.33 12.26
CA PRO A 85 -9.85 10.94 13.53
C PRO A 85 -8.93 10.04 14.37
N GLY A 86 -7.76 9.68 13.83
CA GLY A 86 -6.88 8.70 14.42
C GLY A 86 -7.23 7.25 14.11
N SER A 87 -6.49 6.35 14.74
CA SER A 87 -6.75 4.91 14.67
C SER A 87 -6.55 4.23 16.02
N MET A 88 -7.32 3.17 16.27
CA MET A 88 -7.20 2.31 17.45
C MET A 88 -6.80 0.89 17.05
N ASN A 89 -5.88 0.28 17.80
CA ASN A 89 -5.62 -1.15 17.72
C ASN A 89 -6.22 -1.81 18.95
N ILE A 90 -7.07 -2.80 18.74
CA ILE A 90 -7.79 -3.54 19.77
C ILE A 90 -7.13 -4.90 19.97
N ALA A 91 -6.65 -5.15 21.19
CA ALA A 91 -6.08 -6.43 21.58
C ALA A 91 -7.07 -7.22 22.45
N ARG A 92 -7.48 -8.40 22.00
CA ARG A 92 -8.33 -9.35 22.75
C ARG A 92 -7.53 -10.54 23.29
N LEU A 93 -6.30 -10.73 22.87
CA LEU A 93 -5.40 -11.79 23.32
C LEU A 93 -4.18 -11.22 24.04
N PRO A 94 -3.65 -11.90 25.09
CA PRO A 94 -2.50 -11.42 25.85
C PRO A 94 -1.28 -11.06 25.01
N ARG A 95 -0.94 -11.87 23.99
CA ARG A 95 0.19 -11.60 23.09
C ARG A 95 0.07 -10.27 22.34
N HIS A 96 -1.16 -9.88 21.92
CA HIS A 96 -1.40 -8.61 21.25
C HIS A 96 -1.42 -7.45 22.24
N ALA A 97 -1.94 -7.65 23.46
CA ALA A 97 -1.87 -6.64 24.51
C ALA A 97 -0.41 -6.32 24.85
N GLU A 98 0.43 -7.35 25.05
CA GLU A 98 1.86 -7.18 25.29
C GLU A 98 2.56 -6.45 24.11
N MET A 99 2.19 -6.76 22.87
CA MET A 99 2.70 -6.05 21.70
C MET A 99 2.35 -4.55 21.76
N LEU A 100 1.12 -4.17 22.11
CA LEU A 100 0.72 -2.78 22.23
C LEU A 100 1.45 -2.06 23.39
N LEU A 101 1.62 -2.73 24.54
CA LEU A 101 2.37 -2.21 25.69
C LEU A 101 3.82 -1.86 25.34
N LYS A 102 4.44 -2.58 24.39
CA LYS A 102 5.80 -2.31 23.88
C LYS A 102 5.81 -1.28 22.77
N ALA A 103 4.85 -1.35 21.84
CA ALA A 103 4.81 -0.51 20.64
C ALA A 103 4.48 0.96 20.97
N VAL A 104 3.61 1.24 21.95
CA VAL A 104 3.23 2.61 22.29
C VAL A 104 4.40 3.43 22.84
N PRO A 105 5.15 2.97 23.87
CA PRO A 105 6.33 3.70 24.33
C PRO A 105 7.38 3.90 23.23
N TRP A 106 7.56 2.89 22.40
CA TRP A 106 8.49 2.99 21.27
C TRP A 106 8.05 4.03 20.25
N GLY A 107 6.76 4.04 19.86
CA GLY A 107 6.21 5.07 18.97
C GLY A 107 6.40 6.49 19.52
N LYS A 108 6.24 6.70 20.83
CA LYS A 108 6.50 8.00 21.49
C LYS A 108 7.94 8.47 21.36
N GLN A 109 8.93 7.56 21.38
CA GLN A 109 10.33 7.91 21.19
C GLN A 109 10.60 8.51 19.79
N PHE A 110 9.76 8.17 18.81
CA PHE A 110 9.80 8.76 17.46
C PHE A 110 8.86 9.96 17.29
N GLY A 111 8.32 10.49 18.39
CA GLY A 111 7.45 11.66 18.38
C GLY A 111 6.07 11.41 17.79
N LEU A 112 5.57 10.16 17.86
CA LEU A 112 4.22 9.84 17.47
C LEU A 112 3.23 10.18 18.62
N ASP A 113 2.08 10.74 18.25
CA ASP A 113 0.99 11.05 19.18
C ASP A 113 0.14 9.79 19.43
N VAL A 114 0.69 8.86 20.19
CA VAL A 114 0.09 7.56 20.49
C VAL A 114 0.05 7.28 21.97
N ASP A 115 -1.09 6.79 22.46
CA ASP A 115 -1.29 6.40 23.86
C ASP A 115 -1.98 5.04 24.00
N LEU A 116 -1.85 4.42 25.15
CA LEU A 116 -2.79 3.42 25.63
C LEU A 116 -4.00 4.15 26.21
N ILE A 117 -5.19 3.72 25.83
CA ILE A 117 -6.45 4.24 26.36
C ILE A 117 -7.28 3.11 26.96
N THR A 118 -8.25 3.45 27.79
CA THR A 118 -9.17 2.48 28.35
C THR A 118 -10.18 1.97 27.32
N PRO A 119 -10.77 0.78 27.53
CA PRO A 119 -11.85 0.30 26.66
C PRO A 119 -13.07 1.25 26.64
N GLU A 120 -13.34 1.95 27.75
CA GLU A 120 -14.41 2.94 27.88
C GLU A 120 -14.16 4.15 26.98
N GLU A 121 -12.96 4.73 27.03
CA GLU A 121 -12.53 5.83 26.14
C GLU A 121 -12.60 5.39 24.65
N ALA A 122 -12.20 4.15 24.35
CA ALA A 122 -12.30 3.63 22.99
C ALA A 122 -13.75 3.55 22.49
N ARG A 123 -14.70 3.19 23.37
CA ARG A 123 -16.13 3.18 23.06
C ARG A 123 -16.71 4.58 22.87
N GLU A 124 -16.24 5.56 23.63
CA GLU A 124 -16.64 6.96 23.42
C GLU A 124 -16.22 7.48 22.05
N LEU A 125 -14.99 7.12 21.61
CA LEU A 125 -14.46 7.49 20.30
C LEU A 125 -15.17 6.76 19.14
N MET A 126 -15.54 5.49 19.35
CA MET A 126 -16.22 4.64 18.36
C MET A 126 -17.48 4.00 19.02
N PRO A 127 -18.65 4.66 19.01
CA PRO A 127 -19.86 4.18 19.69
C PRO A 127 -20.38 2.83 19.19
N PHE A 128 -19.97 2.39 17.99
CA PHE A 128 -20.29 1.07 17.43
C PHE A 128 -19.40 -0.04 17.98
N LEU A 129 -18.34 0.30 18.72
CA LEU A 129 -17.41 -0.66 19.30
C LEU A 129 -17.93 -1.14 20.67
N HIS A 130 -18.14 -2.43 20.80
CA HIS A 130 -18.34 -3.09 22.09
C HIS A 130 -17.00 -3.60 22.61
N THR A 131 -16.69 -3.29 23.86
CA THR A 131 -15.35 -3.51 24.44
C THR A 131 -15.26 -4.76 25.32
N LYS A 132 -16.29 -5.62 25.35
CA LYS A 132 -16.24 -6.88 26.09
C LYS A 132 -15.06 -7.74 25.60
N GLY A 133 -14.23 -8.20 26.54
CA GLY A 133 -13.06 -9.04 26.24
C GLY A 133 -11.86 -8.30 25.68
N VAL A 134 -11.90 -6.96 25.58
CA VAL A 134 -10.76 -6.13 25.18
C VAL A 134 -9.80 -6.01 26.34
N LEU A 135 -8.52 -6.35 26.12
CA LEU A 135 -7.45 -6.33 27.12
C LEU A 135 -6.60 -5.07 27.06
N ALA A 136 -6.41 -4.51 25.88
CA ALA A 136 -5.65 -3.27 25.67
C ALA A 136 -6.11 -2.57 24.38
N VAL A 137 -6.01 -1.24 24.40
CA VAL A 137 -6.27 -0.39 23.22
C VAL A 137 -5.14 0.62 23.09
N SER A 138 -4.53 0.71 21.90
CA SER A 138 -3.69 1.86 21.55
C SER A 138 -4.48 2.82 20.67
N HIS A 139 -4.30 4.12 20.90
CA HIS A 139 -4.89 5.18 20.09
C HIS A 139 -3.79 6.07 19.49
N MET A 140 -3.68 6.07 18.17
CA MET A 140 -2.81 6.94 17.37
C MET A 140 -3.63 8.10 16.83
N ARG A 141 -3.51 9.30 17.39
CA ARG A 141 -4.42 10.42 17.10
C ARG A 141 -4.24 11.03 15.72
N SER A 142 -3.03 10.99 15.19
CA SER A 142 -2.70 11.61 13.90
C SER A 142 -2.82 10.69 12.68
N ASP A 143 -3.31 9.47 12.83
CA ASP A 143 -3.61 8.60 11.69
C ASP A 143 -4.79 9.15 10.88
N VAL A 144 -4.73 8.95 9.56
CA VAL A 144 -5.72 9.49 8.63
C VAL A 144 -6.38 8.39 7.78
N TYR A 145 -7.56 8.70 7.27
CA TYR A 145 -8.14 7.96 6.15
C TYR A 145 -8.71 8.92 5.10
N LEU A 146 -8.83 8.41 3.88
CA LEU A 146 -9.35 9.16 2.73
C LEU A 146 -9.99 8.21 1.71
N GLU A 147 -10.73 8.78 0.74
CA GLU A 147 -11.17 8.00 -0.42
C GLU A 147 -9.97 7.77 -1.36
N PRO A 148 -9.62 6.49 -1.61
CA PRO A 148 -8.31 6.14 -2.14
C PRO A 148 -8.07 6.55 -3.59
N ALA A 149 -9.11 6.83 -4.38
CA ALA A 149 -8.97 7.23 -5.78
C ALA A 149 -8.32 8.61 -5.94
N GLN A 150 -8.53 9.53 -4.99
CA GLN A 150 -8.09 10.92 -5.11
C GLN A 150 -6.56 11.06 -5.05
N LEU A 151 -5.89 10.29 -4.21
CA LEU A 151 -4.44 10.42 -3.99
C LEU A 151 -3.62 10.13 -5.26
N PRO A 152 -3.70 8.93 -5.90
CA PRO A 152 -2.94 8.65 -7.11
C PRO A 152 -3.35 9.54 -8.29
N MET A 153 -4.63 9.84 -8.44
CA MET A 153 -5.13 10.75 -9.49
C MET A 153 -4.58 12.16 -9.30
N GLY A 154 -4.61 12.67 -8.06
CA GLY A 154 -4.08 14.00 -7.74
C GLY A 154 -2.58 14.12 -8.06
N TYR A 155 -1.77 13.12 -7.68
CA TYR A 155 -0.36 13.09 -8.04
C TYR A 155 -0.14 13.03 -9.56
N ALA A 156 -0.90 12.21 -10.29
CA ALA A 156 -0.79 12.11 -11.75
C ALA A 156 -1.12 13.45 -12.42
N LEU A 157 -2.22 14.09 -12.03
CA LEU A 157 -2.61 15.40 -12.58
C LEU A 157 -1.61 16.50 -12.19
N ALA A 158 -1.07 16.45 -10.98
CA ALA A 158 -0.02 17.39 -10.57
C ALA A 158 1.27 17.20 -11.38
N SER A 159 1.67 15.95 -11.64
CA SER A 159 2.83 15.67 -12.52
C SER A 159 2.60 16.22 -13.94
N GLN A 160 1.39 16.05 -14.49
CA GLN A 160 1.01 16.59 -15.80
C GLN A 160 1.12 18.13 -15.85
N LYS A 161 0.66 18.82 -14.80
CA LYS A 161 0.82 20.29 -14.70
C LYS A 161 2.28 20.72 -14.67
N LEU A 162 3.18 19.86 -14.20
CA LEU A 162 4.63 20.08 -14.19
C LEU A 162 5.32 19.61 -15.49
N GLY A 163 4.56 19.22 -16.50
CA GLY A 163 5.07 18.83 -17.82
C GLY A 163 5.24 17.33 -18.05
N ALA A 164 4.82 16.47 -17.12
CA ALA A 164 4.84 15.03 -17.36
C ALA A 164 3.79 14.65 -18.43
N THR A 165 4.15 13.70 -19.28
CA THR A 165 3.24 13.11 -20.28
C THR A 165 2.51 11.91 -19.66
N LEU A 166 1.18 11.97 -19.59
CA LEU A 166 0.38 10.85 -19.17
C LEU A 166 -0.02 9.99 -20.38
N LEU A 167 0.31 8.70 -20.34
CA LEU A 167 0.05 7.73 -21.39
C LEU A 167 -0.87 6.61 -20.87
N PRO A 168 -2.16 6.88 -20.68
CA PRO A 168 -3.14 5.83 -20.34
C PRO A 168 -3.36 4.89 -21.52
N HIS A 169 -3.89 3.70 -21.22
CA HIS A 169 -4.19 2.66 -22.21
C HIS A 169 -2.99 2.35 -23.11
N THR A 170 -1.79 2.39 -22.53
CA THR A 170 -0.52 2.16 -23.21
C THR A 170 0.23 1.07 -22.48
N ARG A 171 0.28 -0.11 -23.06
CA ARG A 171 0.88 -1.29 -22.44
C ARG A 171 2.35 -1.40 -22.80
N VAL A 172 3.22 -1.47 -21.79
CA VAL A 172 4.63 -1.77 -21.98
C VAL A 172 4.78 -3.23 -22.40
N THR A 173 5.51 -3.45 -23.49
CA THR A 173 5.76 -4.75 -24.11
C THR A 173 7.23 -5.16 -24.09
N GLY A 174 8.15 -4.23 -23.75
CA GLY A 174 9.57 -4.51 -23.64
C GLY A 174 10.34 -3.39 -22.95
N ILE A 175 11.43 -3.76 -22.30
CA ILE A 175 12.47 -2.84 -21.82
C ILE A 175 13.76 -3.24 -22.51
N VAL A 176 14.26 -2.40 -23.40
CA VAL A 176 15.46 -2.69 -24.18
C VAL A 176 16.69 -2.20 -23.45
N THR A 177 17.66 -3.09 -23.27
CA THR A 177 18.95 -2.78 -22.66
C THR A 177 20.10 -2.95 -23.66
N GLU A 178 21.15 -2.15 -23.51
CA GLU A 178 22.40 -2.26 -24.23
C GLU A 178 23.54 -2.20 -23.20
N SER A 179 24.44 -3.18 -23.25
CA SER A 179 25.54 -3.30 -22.27
C SER A 179 25.07 -3.23 -20.80
N GLY A 180 23.91 -3.86 -20.52
CA GLY A 180 23.32 -3.89 -19.16
C GLY A 180 22.64 -2.60 -18.71
N ALA A 181 22.47 -1.60 -19.60
CA ALA A 181 21.81 -0.34 -19.28
C ALA A 181 20.54 -0.14 -20.12
N VAL A 182 19.50 0.42 -19.51
CA VAL A 182 18.24 0.78 -20.20
C VAL A 182 18.53 1.83 -21.28
N ILE A 183 17.94 1.62 -22.48
CA ILE A 183 18.01 2.58 -23.60
C ILE A 183 16.65 3.01 -24.13
N ARG A 184 15.59 2.19 -23.97
CA ARG A 184 14.22 2.51 -24.36
C ARG A 184 13.21 1.54 -23.79
N VAL A 185 11.96 1.97 -23.75
CA VAL A 185 10.78 1.18 -23.43
C VAL A 185 9.96 0.97 -24.71
N LEU A 186 9.54 -0.27 -24.96
CA LEU A 186 8.61 -0.61 -26.04
C LEU A 186 7.19 -0.66 -25.48
N THR A 187 6.25 -0.13 -26.24
CA THR A 187 4.83 -0.17 -25.92
C THR A 187 4.02 -0.69 -27.10
N ASP A 188 2.76 -1.02 -26.90
CA ASP A 188 1.82 -1.37 -27.96
C ASP A 188 1.42 -0.17 -28.85
N LYS A 189 1.91 1.06 -28.54
CA LYS A 189 1.68 2.29 -29.31
C LYS A 189 2.96 2.91 -29.89
N GLY A 190 4.10 2.25 -29.74
CA GLY A 190 5.38 2.75 -30.20
C GLY A 190 6.47 2.61 -29.13
N GLU A 191 7.56 3.34 -29.29
CA GLU A 191 8.70 3.28 -28.36
C GLU A 191 8.99 4.64 -27.73
N ILE A 192 9.51 4.61 -26.49
CA ILE A 192 9.92 5.78 -25.71
C ILE A 192 11.41 5.64 -25.39
N ARG A 193 12.25 6.57 -25.85
CA ARG A 193 13.67 6.62 -25.48
C ARG A 193 13.82 7.13 -24.06
N THR A 194 14.57 6.40 -23.24
CA THR A 194 14.90 6.79 -21.89
C THR A 194 16.12 6.04 -21.39
N ARG A 195 16.80 6.59 -20.38
CA ARG A 195 17.88 5.91 -19.67
C ARG A 195 17.45 5.47 -18.27
N THR A 196 16.26 5.86 -17.85
CA THR A 196 15.77 5.53 -16.51
C THR A 196 14.31 5.08 -16.57
N VAL A 197 14.04 3.93 -15.97
CA VAL A 197 12.69 3.35 -15.83
C VAL A 197 12.41 3.10 -14.37
N VAL A 198 11.22 3.49 -13.91
CA VAL A 198 10.68 3.09 -12.61
C VAL A 198 9.55 2.09 -12.86
N ASP A 199 9.77 0.84 -12.47
CA ASP A 199 8.72 -0.17 -12.47
C ASP A 199 7.89 -0.06 -11.18
N ALA A 200 6.72 0.57 -11.30
CA ALA A 200 5.72 0.74 -10.25
C ALA A 200 4.38 0.06 -10.63
N ALA A 201 4.46 -1.01 -11.43
CA ALA A 201 3.32 -1.67 -12.05
C ALA A 201 2.46 -2.52 -11.11
N GLY A 202 2.63 -2.41 -9.78
CA GLY A 202 1.80 -3.08 -8.77
C GLY A 202 1.81 -4.60 -8.91
N ALA A 203 0.66 -5.21 -9.19
CA ALA A 203 0.55 -6.65 -9.38
C ALA A 203 1.36 -7.18 -10.58
N TRP A 204 1.70 -6.31 -11.53
CA TRP A 204 2.46 -6.65 -12.74
C TRP A 204 3.96 -6.32 -12.65
N VAL A 205 4.49 -5.89 -11.52
CA VAL A 205 5.93 -5.60 -11.33
C VAL A 205 6.80 -6.79 -11.76
N ARG A 206 6.42 -8.03 -11.43
CA ARG A 206 7.17 -9.22 -11.89
C ARG A 206 7.20 -9.35 -13.41
N LEU A 207 6.08 -9.08 -14.06
CA LEU A 207 5.97 -9.15 -15.52
C LEU A 207 6.83 -8.08 -16.19
N ILE A 208 6.75 -6.86 -15.70
CA ILE A 208 7.51 -5.72 -16.26
C ILE A 208 9.02 -5.90 -16.03
N ALA A 209 9.45 -6.25 -14.82
CA ALA A 209 10.86 -6.52 -14.52
C ALA A 209 11.44 -7.66 -15.36
N HIS A 210 10.63 -8.71 -15.63
CA HIS A 210 11.02 -9.83 -16.49
C HIS A 210 11.33 -9.41 -17.93
N LEU A 211 10.69 -8.35 -18.46
CA LEU A 211 11.00 -7.79 -19.77
C LEU A 211 12.43 -7.25 -19.89
N ALA A 212 13.08 -6.97 -18.75
CA ALA A 212 14.50 -6.59 -18.66
C ALA A 212 15.38 -7.72 -18.11
N GLY A 213 14.86 -8.95 -18.01
CA GLY A 213 15.59 -10.10 -17.46
C GLY A 213 15.75 -10.09 -15.93
N VAL A 214 15.02 -9.24 -15.21
CA VAL A 214 15.08 -9.12 -13.75
C VAL A 214 13.99 -9.96 -13.08
N ARG A 215 14.37 -10.72 -12.06
CA ARG A 215 13.43 -11.49 -11.24
C ARG A 215 13.07 -10.73 -9.98
N VAL A 216 11.79 -10.58 -9.71
CA VAL A 216 11.26 -9.88 -8.52
C VAL A 216 10.39 -10.84 -7.71
N PRO A 217 10.78 -11.20 -6.46
CA PRO A 217 10.06 -12.18 -5.65
C PRO A 217 8.90 -11.52 -4.88
N LEU A 218 7.78 -11.33 -5.54
CA LEU A 218 6.53 -10.87 -4.93
C LEU A 218 5.34 -11.68 -5.46
N VAL A 219 4.26 -11.74 -4.68
CA VAL A 219 3.05 -12.47 -5.00
C VAL A 219 1.83 -11.56 -4.87
N PRO A 220 1.05 -11.36 -5.95
CA PRO A 220 -0.24 -10.68 -5.86
C PRO A 220 -1.24 -11.52 -5.07
N MET A 221 -1.95 -10.89 -4.13
CA MET A 221 -2.96 -11.51 -3.29
C MET A 221 -4.29 -10.79 -3.43
N ARG A 222 -5.41 -11.52 -3.49
CA ARG A 222 -6.72 -10.89 -3.41
C ARG A 222 -6.91 -10.28 -2.03
N HIS A 223 -7.30 -9.01 -2.00
CA HIS A 223 -7.71 -8.32 -0.78
C HIS A 223 -9.02 -7.59 -1.03
N GLN A 224 -9.99 -7.77 -0.14
CA GLN A 224 -11.36 -7.33 -0.33
C GLN A 224 -11.85 -6.54 0.87
N LEU A 225 -12.84 -5.71 0.64
CA LEU A 225 -13.57 -4.98 1.68
C LEU A 225 -15.04 -4.79 1.29
N MET A 226 -15.87 -4.57 2.28
CA MET A 226 -17.27 -4.18 2.10
C MET A 226 -17.58 -2.86 2.78
N ILE A 227 -18.57 -2.13 2.25
CA ILE A 227 -19.11 -0.92 2.85
C ILE A 227 -20.61 -1.13 3.04
N THR A 228 -21.11 -0.87 4.24
CA THR A 228 -22.54 -0.96 4.55
C THR A 228 -23.31 0.20 3.95
N THR A 229 -24.62 0.06 3.83
CA THR A 229 -25.49 1.22 3.66
C THR A 229 -25.33 2.19 4.83
N ALA A 230 -25.84 3.43 4.65
CA ALA A 230 -25.75 4.46 5.69
C ALA A 230 -26.35 3.97 7.02
N LEU A 231 -25.68 4.30 8.10
CA LEU A 231 -26.06 3.94 9.48
C LEU A 231 -26.21 5.21 10.31
N PRO A 232 -27.31 5.37 11.07
CA PRO A 232 -27.46 6.49 12.00
C PRO A 232 -26.31 6.53 13.00
N GLY A 233 -25.74 7.70 13.25
CA GLY A 233 -24.64 7.89 14.22
C GLY A 233 -23.24 7.71 13.66
N ILE A 234 -23.07 7.37 12.38
CA ILE A 234 -21.76 7.38 11.74
C ILE A 234 -21.27 8.81 11.53
N SER A 235 -20.00 9.02 11.87
CA SER A 235 -19.31 10.30 11.71
C SER A 235 -17.89 10.10 11.20
N THR A 236 -17.41 11.01 10.37
CA THR A 236 -16.01 11.03 9.89
C THR A 236 -14.99 11.32 11.00
N ARG A 237 -15.46 11.68 12.20
CA ARG A 237 -14.62 11.87 13.41
C ARG A 237 -14.35 10.57 14.16
N GLN A 238 -15.00 9.47 13.78
CA GLN A 238 -14.78 8.17 14.40
C GLN A 238 -13.50 7.55 13.84
N PRO A 239 -12.64 6.99 14.72
CA PRO A 239 -11.33 6.47 14.31
C PRO A 239 -11.43 5.18 13.50
N ILE A 240 -10.35 4.87 12.82
CA ILE A 240 -10.09 3.55 12.28
C ILE A 240 -9.92 2.58 13.44
N VAL A 241 -10.57 1.42 13.41
CA VAL A 241 -10.38 0.36 14.43
C VAL A 241 -9.79 -0.88 13.77
N ARG A 242 -8.73 -1.42 14.37
CA ARG A 242 -8.13 -2.71 13.96
C ARG A 242 -8.28 -3.71 15.09
N VAL A 243 -8.93 -4.85 14.83
CA VAL A 243 -9.04 -5.97 15.78
C VAL A 243 -7.94 -6.97 15.43
N LEU A 244 -6.88 -6.99 16.23
CA LEU A 244 -5.58 -7.55 15.84
C LEU A 244 -5.60 -9.06 15.64
N ASP A 245 -6.22 -9.81 16.54
CA ASP A 245 -6.18 -11.28 16.56
C ASP A 245 -6.97 -11.97 15.44
N VAL A 246 -7.85 -11.22 14.79
CA VAL A 246 -8.64 -11.68 13.63
C VAL A 246 -8.32 -10.93 12.35
N ASN A 247 -7.31 -10.07 12.38
CA ASN A 247 -6.82 -9.33 11.23
C ASN A 247 -7.91 -8.49 10.49
N VAL A 248 -8.83 -7.88 11.24
CA VAL A 248 -9.93 -7.07 10.70
C VAL A 248 -9.71 -5.60 10.97
N TYR A 249 -10.07 -4.77 10.01
CA TYR A 249 -10.16 -3.32 10.20
C TYR A 249 -11.57 -2.80 9.86
N VAL A 250 -11.99 -1.77 10.60
CA VAL A 250 -13.26 -1.08 10.45
C VAL A 250 -13.02 0.43 10.44
N ARG A 251 -13.72 1.17 9.59
CA ARG A 251 -13.75 2.64 9.62
C ARG A 251 -15.06 3.20 9.08
N PRO A 252 -15.41 4.46 9.37
CA PRO A 252 -16.46 5.15 8.64
C PRO A 252 -16.19 5.25 7.14
N ALA A 253 -17.20 5.06 6.33
CA ALA A 253 -17.14 5.21 4.88
C ALA A 253 -18.53 5.52 4.32
N ARG A 254 -18.67 6.62 3.59
CA ARG A 254 -19.87 6.97 2.83
C ARG A 254 -21.18 6.94 3.66
N GLY A 255 -21.10 7.37 4.91
CA GLY A 255 -22.23 7.36 5.85
C GLY A 255 -22.51 6.02 6.52
N GLY A 256 -21.81 4.95 6.13
CA GLY A 256 -21.83 3.63 6.74
C GLY A 256 -20.46 3.24 7.34
N LEU A 257 -20.26 1.94 7.55
CA LEU A 257 -19.00 1.36 7.99
C LEU A 257 -18.37 0.52 6.88
N MET A 258 -17.09 0.72 6.67
CA MET A 258 -16.24 -0.17 5.89
C MET A 258 -15.69 -1.26 6.82
N LEU A 259 -15.71 -2.50 6.36
CA LEU A 259 -15.01 -3.62 6.96
C LEU A 259 -14.15 -4.28 5.90
N GLY A 260 -12.90 -4.56 6.24
CA GLY A 260 -12.00 -5.40 5.46
C GLY A 260 -11.05 -6.13 6.40
N GLY A 261 -10.25 -7.01 5.86
CA GLY A 261 -9.33 -7.80 6.68
C GLY A 261 -8.54 -8.80 5.85
N TYR A 262 -7.75 -9.59 6.56
CA TYR A 262 -6.83 -10.56 5.97
C TYR A 262 -7.37 -11.96 6.23
N GLU A 263 -7.73 -12.64 5.15
CA GLU A 263 -8.24 -14.01 5.23
C GLU A 263 -7.12 -15.02 5.60
N ALA A 264 -7.47 -16.05 6.37
CA ALA A 264 -6.52 -17.05 6.83
C ALA A 264 -5.99 -17.95 5.69
N ASP A 265 -6.79 -18.14 4.64
CA ASP A 265 -6.38 -18.85 3.42
C ASP A 265 -6.49 -17.90 2.22
N PRO A 266 -5.48 -17.04 1.99
CA PRO A 266 -5.54 -16.01 0.97
C PRO A 266 -5.42 -16.58 -0.43
N LEU A 267 -6.26 -16.06 -1.35
CA LEU A 267 -6.15 -16.35 -2.76
C LEU A 267 -4.97 -15.60 -3.38
N ALA A 268 -3.94 -16.34 -3.72
CA ALA A 268 -2.77 -15.82 -4.43
C ALA A 268 -2.95 -15.98 -5.93
N TYR A 269 -2.43 -14.99 -6.68
CA TYR A 269 -2.38 -15.03 -8.13
C TYR A 269 -0.95 -15.33 -8.57
N ASP A 270 -0.81 -16.27 -9.51
CA ASP A 270 0.47 -16.47 -10.18
C ASP A 270 0.77 -15.20 -11.00
N GLY A 271 1.93 -14.58 -10.78
CA GLY A 271 2.36 -13.42 -11.55
C GLY A 271 2.47 -13.70 -13.07
N ALA A 272 2.67 -14.97 -13.46
CA ALA A 272 2.67 -15.39 -14.86
C ALA A 272 1.23 -15.53 -15.42
N ALA A 273 0.24 -15.86 -14.58
CA ALA A 273 -1.16 -15.92 -14.97
C ALA A 273 -1.82 -14.54 -15.09
N LEU A 274 -1.22 -13.50 -14.48
CA LEU A 274 -1.63 -12.12 -14.69
C LEU A 274 -1.15 -11.66 -16.06
N SER A 275 -1.88 -12.06 -17.10
CA SER A 275 -1.60 -11.57 -18.46
C SER A 275 -1.63 -10.03 -18.50
N GLY A 276 -0.93 -9.44 -19.45
CA GLY A 276 -0.98 -7.99 -19.68
C GLY A 276 -2.40 -7.45 -19.97
N HIS A 277 -3.37 -8.33 -20.25
CA HIS A 277 -4.77 -8.00 -20.51
C HIS A 277 -5.68 -8.07 -19.28
N PHE A 278 -5.28 -8.80 -18.23
CA PHE A 278 -6.07 -8.88 -16.99
C PHE A 278 -6.29 -7.49 -16.39
N GLN A 279 -7.52 -7.19 -16.00
CA GLN A 279 -7.89 -5.96 -15.29
C GLN A 279 -8.34 -6.31 -13.86
N ILE A 280 -8.17 -5.38 -12.93
CA ILE A 280 -8.67 -5.60 -11.55
C ILE A 280 -10.20 -5.70 -11.50
N GLU A 281 -10.89 -5.20 -12.51
CA GLU A 281 -12.35 -5.35 -12.66
C GLU A 281 -12.75 -6.81 -12.90
N ASP A 282 -11.86 -7.62 -13.49
CA ASP A 282 -12.05 -9.06 -13.74
C ASP A 282 -11.78 -9.91 -12.49
N LEU A 283 -11.36 -9.28 -11.37
CA LEU A 283 -11.03 -9.97 -10.13
C LEU A 283 -12.28 -10.61 -9.52
N GLU A 284 -12.26 -11.93 -9.39
CA GLU A 284 -13.33 -12.65 -8.71
C GLU A 284 -13.35 -12.33 -7.21
N LEU A 285 -14.41 -11.68 -6.76
CA LEU A 285 -14.64 -11.32 -5.37
C LEU A 285 -15.54 -12.35 -4.69
N ASP A 286 -15.25 -12.64 -3.41
CA ASP A 286 -15.98 -13.60 -2.60
C ASP A 286 -16.52 -12.94 -1.33
N LEU A 287 -17.80 -12.62 -1.34
CA LEU A 287 -18.47 -12.02 -0.19
C LEU A 287 -18.49 -12.93 1.04
N SER A 288 -18.39 -14.25 0.87
CA SER A 288 -18.36 -15.18 2.01
C SER A 288 -17.12 -14.98 2.90
N VAL A 289 -15.99 -14.56 2.33
CA VAL A 289 -14.78 -14.16 3.07
C VAL A 289 -15.10 -13.00 4.00
N LEU A 290 -15.72 -11.94 3.49
CA LEU A 290 -16.05 -10.75 4.28
C LEU A 290 -17.10 -11.04 5.35
N ARG A 291 -18.03 -11.95 5.09
CA ARG A 291 -18.99 -12.42 6.11
C ARG A 291 -18.29 -13.15 7.25
N ARG A 292 -17.33 -14.05 6.94
CA ARG A 292 -16.51 -14.73 7.97
C ARG A 292 -15.68 -13.72 8.79
N LEU A 293 -15.12 -12.70 8.15
CA LEU A 293 -14.41 -11.62 8.84
C LEU A 293 -15.34 -10.80 9.74
N ALA A 294 -16.54 -10.48 9.28
CA ALA A 294 -17.57 -9.80 10.07
C ALA A 294 -18.02 -10.66 11.28
N ASP A 295 -18.20 -11.96 11.09
CA ASP A 295 -18.54 -12.89 12.17
C ASP A 295 -17.43 -12.97 13.23
N SER A 296 -16.14 -12.88 12.82
CA SER A 296 -15.00 -12.91 13.74
C SER A 296 -14.89 -11.70 14.68
N VAL A 297 -15.52 -10.59 14.31
CA VAL A 297 -15.61 -9.36 15.12
C VAL A 297 -17.02 -9.08 15.64
N TYR A 298 -17.90 -10.04 15.57
CA TYR A 298 -19.30 -9.86 15.94
C TYR A 298 -19.50 -9.31 17.36
N GLU A 299 -18.72 -9.77 18.33
CA GLU A 299 -18.81 -9.27 19.70
C GLU A 299 -18.43 -7.79 19.82
N GLN A 300 -17.50 -7.32 19.01
CA GLN A 300 -17.04 -5.93 18.98
C GLN A 300 -17.88 -5.04 18.06
N PHE A 301 -18.38 -5.58 16.96
CA PHE A 301 -19.17 -4.85 15.97
C PHE A 301 -20.44 -5.64 15.56
N PRO A 302 -21.41 -5.81 16.45
CA PRO A 302 -22.64 -6.55 16.15
C PRO A 302 -23.47 -5.93 15.02
N VAL A 303 -23.21 -4.66 14.69
CA VAL A 303 -23.84 -3.92 13.59
C VAL A 303 -23.68 -4.60 12.23
N PHE A 304 -22.62 -5.39 12.02
CA PHE A 304 -22.44 -6.10 10.75
C PHE A 304 -23.38 -7.29 10.56
N ARG A 305 -24.14 -7.72 11.59
CA ARG A 305 -25.22 -8.69 11.42
C ARG A 305 -26.44 -8.05 10.77
N GLY A 306 -26.84 -8.58 9.63
CA GLY A 306 -28.06 -8.17 8.96
C GLY A 306 -28.05 -6.79 8.32
N VAL A 307 -26.93 -6.07 8.34
CA VAL A 307 -26.80 -4.79 7.65
C VAL A 307 -26.71 -5.02 6.13
N ALA A 308 -27.41 -4.17 5.37
CA ALA A 308 -27.31 -4.18 3.92
C ALA A 308 -25.96 -3.62 3.45
N LEU A 309 -25.45 -4.12 2.34
CA LEU A 309 -24.22 -3.66 1.73
C LEU A 309 -24.50 -2.64 0.64
N GLN A 310 -23.71 -1.58 0.63
CA GLN A 310 -23.67 -0.57 -0.42
C GLN A 310 -22.62 -0.94 -1.48
N GLU A 311 -21.49 -1.50 -1.06
CA GLU A 311 -20.37 -1.78 -1.94
C GLU A 311 -19.58 -3.02 -1.48
N HIS A 312 -19.11 -3.80 -2.45
CA HIS A 312 -18.10 -4.83 -2.30
C HIS A 312 -17.03 -4.61 -3.34
N ARG A 313 -15.80 -4.37 -2.91
CA ARG A 313 -14.66 -4.11 -3.80
C ARG A 313 -13.41 -4.84 -3.36
N GLY A 314 -12.48 -5.02 -4.29
CA GLY A 314 -11.21 -5.66 -4.01
C GLY A 314 -10.14 -5.29 -5.02
N GLY A 315 -8.91 -5.68 -4.72
CA GLY A 315 -7.74 -5.45 -5.54
C GLY A 315 -6.68 -6.51 -5.31
N LEU A 316 -5.56 -6.35 -6.00
CA LEU A 316 -4.39 -7.24 -5.93
C LEU A 316 -3.18 -6.49 -5.34
N PRO A 317 -3.12 -6.26 -4.02
CA PRO A 317 -1.87 -5.88 -3.39
C PRO A 317 -0.83 -7.00 -3.55
N THR A 318 0.44 -6.63 -3.52
CA THR A 318 1.56 -7.57 -3.67
C THR A 318 2.24 -7.81 -2.34
N MET A 319 2.47 -9.09 -2.01
CA MET A 319 3.19 -9.51 -0.81
C MET A 319 4.63 -9.88 -1.13
N THR A 320 5.52 -9.59 -0.21
CA THR A 320 6.89 -10.10 -0.16
C THR A 320 7.02 -11.11 0.98
N MET A 321 8.00 -11.99 0.91
CA MET A 321 8.20 -13.04 1.91
C MET A 321 8.57 -12.51 3.31
N ASP A 322 9.14 -11.32 3.39
CA ASP A 322 9.60 -10.67 4.64
C ASP A 322 8.66 -9.53 5.09
N GLY A 323 7.72 -9.11 4.24
CA GLY A 323 6.80 -8.01 4.53
C GLY A 323 7.41 -6.62 4.35
N GLU A 324 8.64 -6.51 3.83
CA GLU A 324 9.26 -5.23 3.47
C GLU A 324 8.99 -4.90 2.00
N HIS A 325 8.90 -3.62 1.65
CA HIS A 325 8.75 -3.17 0.27
C HIS A 325 9.96 -3.56 -0.59
N ILE A 326 9.83 -3.49 -1.92
CA ILE A 326 10.93 -3.63 -2.86
C ILE A 326 11.15 -2.27 -3.49
N VAL A 327 12.25 -1.61 -3.12
CA VAL A 327 12.54 -0.22 -3.52
C VAL A 327 14.03 -0.07 -3.84
N GLY A 328 14.34 0.43 -5.03
CA GLY A 328 15.70 0.74 -5.42
C GLY A 328 16.13 0.22 -6.77
N PRO A 329 17.42 0.33 -7.13
CA PRO A 329 17.95 -0.14 -8.41
C PRO A 329 17.74 -1.64 -8.59
N ALA A 330 17.33 -2.05 -9.79
CA ALA A 330 17.18 -3.45 -10.13
C ALA A 330 18.56 -4.12 -10.28
N PRO A 331 18.75 -5.33 -9.72
CA PRO A 331 20.01 -6.05 -9.87
C PRO A 331 20.37 -6.27 -11.37
N GLY A 332 21.61 -5.96 -11.74
CA GLY A 332 22.16 -6.25 -13.06
C GLY A 332 21.65 -5.36 -14.21
N VAL A 333 20.73 -4.42 -13.97
CA VAL A 333 20.19 -3.54 -15.02
C VAL A 333 20.29 -2.08 -14.59
N LYS A 334 21.30 -1.39 -15.12
CA LYS A 334 21.49 0.04 -14.85
C LYS A 334 20.33 0.86 -15.43
N GLY A 335 19.79 1.77 -14.64
CA GLY A 335 18.70 2.65 -15.03
C GLY A 335 17.31 2.04 -14.82
N LEU A 336 17.18 0.80 -14.37
CA LEU A 336 15.90 0.24 -13.93
C LEU A 336 15.78 0.35 -12.41
N PHE A 337 14.71 0.98 -11.93
CA PHE A 337 14.33 1.06 -10.52
C PHE A 337 13.06 0.27 -10.28
N LEU A 338 12.99 -0.44 -9.16
CA LEU A 338 11.82 -1.17 -8.71
C LEU A 338 11.12 -0.39 -7.58
N LEU A 339 9.80 -0.32 -7.64
CA LEU A 339 8.95 0.28 -6.61
C LEU A 339 7.69 -0.57 -6.44
N GLY A 340 7.79 -1.61 -5.63
CA GLY A 340 6.76 -2.64 -5.52
C GLY A 340 6.69 -3.30 -4.15
N GLY A 341 6.02 -4.46 -4.08
CA GLY A 341 5.89 -5.20 -2.83
C GLY A 341 5.12 -4.41 -1.78
N CYS A 342 3.90 -3.96 -2.11
CA CYS A 342 3.16 -3.02 -1.28
C CYS A 342 2.71 -3.58 0.08
N ASN A 343 2.72 -4.89 0.27
CA ASN A 343 2.33 -5.58 1.51
C ASN A 343 1.01 -5.03 2.10
N VAL A 344 0.00 -4.84 1.25
CA VAL A 344 -1.31 -4.23 1.54
C VAL A 344 -1.24 -2.77 2.06
N GLY A 345 -0.08 -2.35 2.58
CA GLY A 345 0.15 -1.01 3.12
C GLY A 345 0.63 0.04 2.10
N GLY A 346 0.72 -0.29 0.81
CA GLY A 346 1.34 0.58 -0.20
C GLY A 346 0.70 1.94 -0.35
N PHE A 347 -0.61 2.02 -0.26
CA PHE A 347 -1.33 3.28 -0.33
C PHE A 347 -0.86 4.27 0.75
N SER A 348 -0.72 3.81 2.00
CA SER A 348 -0.36 4.63 3.15
C SER A 348 1.07 5.15 3.14
N ILE A 349 1.96 4.53 2.36
CA ILE A 349 3.39 4.87 2.32
C ILE A 349 3.80 5.50 0.98
N ALA A 350 2.94 5.40 -0.04
CA ALA A 350 3.23 5.85 -1.40
C ALA A 350 3.72 7.30 -1.50
N PRO A 351 3.13 8.28 -0.76
CA PRO A 351 3.63 9.67 -0.81
C PRO A 351 5.12 9.79 -0.47
N ALA A 352 5.57 9.04 0.53
CA ALA A 352 6.97 9.07 0.96
C ALA A 352 7.88 8.21 0.07
N LEU A 353 7.48 6.99 -0.30
CA LEU A 353 8.33 6.12 -1.12
C LEU A 353 8.52 6.64 -2.55
N GLY A 354 7.48 7.25 -3.15
CA GLY A 354 7.62 7.90 -4.46
C GLY A 354 8.63 9.05 -4.43
N GLU A 355 8.66 9.83 -3.34
CA GLU A 355 9.67 10.87 -3.11
C GLU A 355 11.06 10.28 -2.95
N GLN A 356 11.23 9.21 -2.16
CA GLN A 356 12.54 8.56 -1.96
C GLN A 356 13.13 8.00 -3.25
N VAL A 357 12.29 7.40 -4.12
CA VAL A 357 12.73 6.93 -5.44
C VAL A 357 13.13 8.10 -6.34
N ALA A 358 12.37 9.19 -6.32
CA ALA A 358 12.73 10.40 -7.07
C ALA A 358 14.06 11.00 -6.56
N GLU A 359 14.26 11.13 -5.25
CA GLU A 359 15.51 11.56 -4.65
C GLU A 359 16.68 10.65 -5.08
N TRP A 360 16.45 9.33 -5.09
CA TRP A 360 17.49 8.37 -5.49
C TRP A 360 17.92 8.57 -6.94
N ILE A 361 16.96 8.76 -7.84
CA ILE A 361 17.26 8.99 -9.27
C ILE A 361 17.97 10.33 -9.47
N VAL A 362 17.54 11.37 -8.78
CA VAL A 362 18.05 12.75 -8.94
C VAL A 362 19.43 12.95 -8.28
N SER A 363 19.58 12.41 -7.06
CA SER A 363 20.75 12.67 -6.19
C SER A 363 21.70 11.48 -6.04
N GLY A 364 21.38 10.34 -6.67
CA GLY A 364 22.15 9.10 -6.57
C GLY A 364 21.92 8.30 -5.29
N ARG A 365 21.15 8.82 -4.33
CA ARG A 365 20.79 8.13 -3.08
C ARG A 365 19.48 8.67 -2.52
N PRO A 366 18.71 7.85 -1.78
CA PRO A 366 17.56 8.33 -1.02
C PRO A 366 18.03 9.04 0.27
N SER A 367 17.16 9.86 0.86
CA SER A 367 17.42 10.51 2.16
C SER A 367 17.23 9.57 3.34
N GLU A 368 16.40 8.53 3.21
CA GLU A 368 16.20 7.50 4.21
C GLU A 368 17.02 6.23 3.88
N ASP A 369 17.42 5.48 4.90
CA ASP A 369 18.08 4.19 4.70
C ASP A 369 17.07 3.12 4.24
N LEU A 370 17.02 2.88 2.94
CA LEU A 370 16.16 1.87 2.32
C LEU A 370 16.85 0.51 2.12
N SER A 371 18.00 0.24 2.75
CA SER A 371 18.76 -0.99 2.58
C SER A 371 17.92 -2.26 2.84
N ARG A 372 17.03 -2.23 3.84
CA ARG A 372 16.09 -3.32 4.13
C ARG A 372 15.04 -3.56 3.02
N MET A 373 14.84 -2.59 2.14
CA MET A 373 13.92 -2.66 1.01
C MET A 373 14.65 -2.96 -0.30
N SER A 374 15.99 -3.09 -0.28
CA SER A 374 16.78 -3.37 -1.47
C SER A 374 16.29 -4.61 -2.20
N PRO A 375 16.14 -4.55 -3.54
CA PRO A 375 15.86 -5.74 -4.35
C PRO A 375 16.91 -6.85 -4.20
N GLU A 376 18.15 -6.49 -3.87
CA GLU A 376 19.28 -7.43 -3.71
C GLU A 376 19.23 -8.29 -2.44
N ARG A 377 18.32 -7.98 -1.50
CA ARG A 377 18.21 -8.73 -0.23
C ARG A 377 17.67 -10.15 -0.40
N PHE A 378 17.14 -10.48 -1.55
CA PHE A 378 16.60 -11.80 -1.83
C PHE A 378 17.66 -12.74 -2.44
N PRO A 379 17.61 -14.04 -2.11
CA PRO A 379 18.52 -15.01 -2.71
C PRO A 379 18.30 -15.11 -4.23
N ALA A 380 19.38 -15.33 -4.97
CA ALA A 380 19.33 -15.48 -6.43
C ALA A 380 18.41 -16.63 -6.88
N VAL A 381 18.36 -17.70 -6.08
CA VAL A 381 17.47 -18.85 -6.32
C VAL A 381 16.46 -18.95 -5.18
N LEU A 382 15.20 -18.77 -5.51
CA LEU A 382 14.07 -18.92 -4.59
C LEU A 382 12.99 -19.78 -5.28
N PRO A 383 12.70 -20.99 -4.74
CA PRO A 383 11.63 -21.82 -5.26
C PRO A 383 10.26 -21.09 -5.19
N GLU A 384 9.50 -21.16 -6.24
CA GLU A 384 8.19 -20.46 -6.33
C GLU A 384 7.22 -20.91 -5.24
N ALA A 385 7.20 -22.21 -4.92
CA ALA A 385 6.38 -22.75 -3.83
C ALA A 385 6.74 -22.15 -2.46
N ALA A 386 8.04 -21.96 -2.19
CA ALA A 386 8.51 -21.35 -0.94
C ALA A 386 8.17 -19.85 -0.88
N LEU A 387 8.25 -19.15 -2.01
CA LEU A 387 7.84 -17.74 -2.11
C LEU A 387 6.34 -17.62 -1.80
N LEU A 388 5.53 -18.46 -2.45
CA LEU A 388 4.06 -18.45 -2.29
C LEU A 388 3.66 -18.73 -0.85
N ASP A 389 4.22 -19.79 -0.24
CA ASP A 389 3.92 -20.20 1.14
C ASP A 389 4.25 -19.07 2.13
N LYS A 390 5.45 -18.49 2.05
CA LYS A 390 5.86 -17.37 2.90
C LYS A 390 4.99 -16.13 2.72
N CYS A 391 4.64 -15.78 1.48
CA CYS A 391 3.77 -14.64 1.21
C CYS A 391 2.34 -14.85 1.73
N ARG A 392 1.78 -16.08 1.59
CA ARG A 392 0.48 -16.44 2.18
C ARG A 392 0.50 -16.35 3.70
N GLY A 393 1.51 -16.95 4.34
CA GLY A 393 1.66 -16.87 5.79
C GLY A 393 1.79 -15.43 6.28
N ARG A 394 2.56 -14.59 5.56
CA ARG A 394 2.72 -13.17 5.91
C ARG A 394 1.42 -12.38 5.78
N TYR A 395 0.59 -12.68 4.79
CA TYR A 395 -0.73 -12.08 4.63
C TYR A 395 -1.69 -12.53 5.72
N ALA A 396 -1.83 -13.84 5.94
CA ALA A 396 -2.77 -14.42 6.91
C ALA A 396 -2.50 -13.98 8.37
N HIS A 397 -1.24 -13.63 8.69
CA HIS A 397 -0.78 -13.20 10.03
C HIS A 397 -0.34 -11.74 10.06
N TYR A 398 -1.05 -10.87 9.34
CA TYR A 398 -0.61 -9.50 9.10
C TYR A 398 -0.43 -8.67 10.36
N TYR A 399 -1.35 -8.78 11.32
CA TYR A 399 -1.28 -8.06 12.60
C TYR A 399 -0.61 -8.84 13.72
N ASP A 400 -0.29 -10.11 13.52
CA ASP A 400 0.41 -10.89 14.54
C ASP A 400 1.77 -10.28 14.87
N PRO A 401 2.21 -10.38 16.15
CA PRO A 401 3.57 -10.01 16.52
C PRO A 401 4.57 -10.75 15.61
N PRO A 402 5.67 -10.10 15.21
CA PRO A 402 6.72 -10.82 14.49
C PRO A 402 7.17 -12.02 15.33
N PRO A 403 7.48 -13.17 14.71
CA PRO A 403 8.09 -14.27 15.45
C PRO A 403 9.32 -13.72 16.16
N VAL A 404 9.47 -14.10 17.44
CA VAL A 404 10.68 -13.77 18.20
C VAL A 404 11.82 -14.48 17.47
N LEU A 405 12.56 -13.75 16.64
CA LEU A 405 13.79 -14.27 16.08
C LEU A 405 14.71 -14.58 17.27
N PRO A 406 15.29 -15.79 17.36
CA PRO A 406 16.32 -16.04 18.36
C PRO A 406 17.38 -14.97 18.16
N VAL A 407 17.68 -14.24 19.24
CA VAL A 407 18.80 -13.30 19.26
C VAL A 407 20.03 -14.14 18.90
N ALA A 408 20.57 -13.92 17.71
CA ALA A 408 21.88 -14.50 17.40
C ALA A 408 22.87 -13.82 18.34
N TYR A 409 23.38 -14.59 19.31
CA TYR A 409 24.45 -14.18 20.20
C TYR A 409 25.75 -14.06 19.43
#